data_10da9acbf194eb433c9017215337435a
#
_entry.id   10da9acbf194eb433c9017215337435a
#
_cell.length_a   1.000
_cell.length_b   1.000
_cell.length_c   1.000
_cell.angle_alpha   90.00
_cell.angle_beta   90.00
_cell.angle_gamma   90.00
#
_symmetry.space_group_name_H-M   'P 1'
#
loop_
_entity.id
_entity.type
_entity.pdbx_description
1 polymer ?
#
loop_
_entity_poly.entity_id
_entity_poly.type
_entity_poly.pdbx_seq_one_letter_code
_entity_poly.pdbx_strand_id
1 'polypeptide(L)'
;MTDAQISLRALNDPGELELLQPLYEQSDGPSYGFLQGFLDQPYCRAWCLVKERQPVAAIWYQCVAERAEMIDLRVLASQRRQGLGRQLLWASLTALGNVDAAQLEVRSSNVAARALYGSLGFSETGSRPKYYATPDGREDAILMTLVLNHGDSVT
;
A
#
# COMPACT_ATOMS: atom_id res chain seq x y z
N MET A 1 23.08 -19.64 10.77
CA MET A 1 21.81 -19.41 10.06
C MET A 1 21.72 -17.96 9.66
N THR A 2 21.57 -17.69 8.39
CA THR A 2 21.46 -16.32 7.93
C THR A 2 20.00 -15.97 7.77
N ASP A 3 19.64 -14.80 8.26
CA ASP A 3 18.29 -14.30 8.01
C ASP A 3 18.14 -13.98 6.55
N ALA A 4 16.99 -14.27 5.99
CA ALA A 4 16.71 -13.92 4.62
C ALA A 4 16.73 -12.41 4.46
N GLN A 5 17.51 -11.94 3.52
CA GLN A 5 17.64 -10.51 3.26
C GLN A 5 16.40 -9.98 2.55
N ILE A 6 15.84 -8.93 3.09
CA ILE A 6 14.67 -8.27 2.52
C ILE A 6 15.11 -6.91 1.99
N SER A 7 14.75 -6.62 0.74
CA SER A 7 15.09 -5.33 0.15
C SER A 7 13.86 -4.67 -0.46
N LEU A 8 13.84 -3.34 -0.42
CA LEU A 8 12.82 -2.53 -1.07
C LEU A 8 13.26 -2.25 -2.51
N ARG A 9 12.35 -2.45 -3.45
CA ARG A 9 12.61 -2.15 -4.86
C ARG A 9 11.46 -1.35 -5.45
N ALA A 10 11.78 -0.29 -6.18
CA ALA A 10 10.78 0.43 -6.95
C ALA A 10 10.34 -0.40 -8.13
N LEU A 11 9.05 -0.36 -8.44
CA LEU A 11 8.49 -1.03 -9.62
C LEU A 11 8.43 -0.04 -10.75
N ASN A 12 9.15 -0.30 -11.82
CA ASN A 12 9.27 0.63 -12.94
C ASN A 12 8.93 0.02 -14.29
N ASP A 13 8.89 -1.30 -14.41
CA ASP A 13 8.65 -1.90 -15.72
C ASP A 13 7.72 -3.11 -15.65
N PRO A 14 7.05 -3.41 -16.77
CA PRO A 14 6.07 -4.51 -16.81
C PRO A 14 6.67 -5.89 -16.52
N GLY A 15 7.94 -6.10 -16.84
CA GLY A 15 8.57 -7.38 -16.57
C GLY A 15 8.69 -7.68 -15.08
N GLU A 16 8.95 -6.64 -14.30
CA GLU A 16 8.96 -6.79 -12.85
C GLU A 16 7.56 -7.08 -12.32
N LEU A 17 6.54 -6.50 -12.93
CA LEU A 17 5.16 -6.70 -12.51
C LEU A 17 4.72 -8.16 -12.68
N GLU A 18 5.21 -8.86 -13.71
CA GLU A 18 4.85 -10.26 -13.90
C GLU A 18 5.23 -11.11 -12.70
N LEU A 19 6.31 -10.78 -12.01
CA LEU A 19 6.75 -11.51 -10.84
C LEU A 19 5.79 -11.34 -9.66
N LEU A 20 4.95 -10.31 -9.69
CA LEU A 20 3.99 -10.03 -8.63
C LEU A 20 2.65 -10.73 -8.85
N GLN A 21 2.45 -11.37 -10.01
CA GLN A 21 1.16 -11.96 -10.36
C GLN A 21 0.57 -12.86 -9.26
N PRO A 22 1.37 -13.70 -8.58
CA PRO A 22 0.83 -14.54 -7.50
C PRO A 22 0.18 -13.75 -6.36
N LEU A 23 0.57 -12.50 -6.15
CA LEU A 23 -0.05 -11.66 -5.13
C LEU A 23 -1.50 -11.31 -5.47
N TYR A 24 -1.88 -11.39 -6.74
CA TYR A 24 -3.18 -10.93 -7.23
C TYR A 24 -4.09 -12.06 -7.70
N GLU A 25 -3.73 -13.28 -7.42
CA GLU A 25 -4.54 -14.44 -7.79
C GLU A 25 -5.77 -14.60 -6.90
N GLN A 26 -5.70 -14.11 -5.68
CA GLN A 26 -6.82 -14.15 -4.77
C GLN A 26 -7.16 -12.72 -4.42
N SER A 27 -8.31 -12.25 -4.79
CA SER A 27 -8.38 -10.83 -4.69
C SER A 27 -9.63 -10.22 -4.19
N ASP A 28 -9.43 -9.45 -3.21
CA ASP A 28 -10.16 -8.23 -3.01
C ASP A 28 -9.26 -7.10 -3.50
N GLY A 29 -9.84 -6.04 -4.03
CA GLY A 29 -9.08 -4.89 -4.47
C GLY A 29 -8.77 -4.88 -5.96
N PRO A 30 -7.86 -4.03 -6.41
CA PRO A 30 -7.57 -3.86 -7.83
C PRO A 30 -7.09 -5.15 -8.49
N SER A 31 -7.50 -5.35 -9.73
CA SER A 31 -7.06 -6.51 -10.50
C SER A 31 -5.64 -6.32 -11.01
N TYR A 32 -5.00 -7.43 -11.34
CA TYR A 32 -3.68 -7.39 -11.98
C TYR A 32 -3.72 -6.56 -13.27
N GLY A 33 -4.78 -6.72 -14.07
CA GLY A 33 -4.93 -5.96 -15.32
C GLY A 33 -5.03 -4.46 -15.08
N PHE A 34 -5.75 -4.05 -14.04
CA PHE A 34 -5.80 -2.64 -13.67
C PHE A 34 -4.41 -2.12 -13.31
N LEU A 35 -3.67 -2.88 -12.51
CA LEU A 35 -2.34 -2.45 -12.07
C LEU A 35 -1.33 -2.41 -13.21
N GLN A 36 -1.47 -3.28 -14.22
CA GLN A 36 -0.63 -3.20 -15.41
C GLN A 36 -0.79 -1.85 -16.13
N GLY A 37 -2.02 -1.40 -16.30
CA GLY A 37 -2.28 -0.09 -16.90
C GLY A 37 -1.88 1.06 -16.00
N PHE A 38 -2.07 0.89 -14.69
CA PHE A 38 -1.74 1.91 -13.72
C PHE A 38 -0.23 2.17 -13.64
N LEU A 39 0.58 1.12 -13.79
CA LEU A 39 2.04 1.26 -13.73
C LEU A 39 2.58 2.23 -14.77
N ASP A 40 1.92 2.33 -15.92
CA ASP A 40 2.37 3.20 -16.99
C ASP A 40 1.98 4.67 -16.80
N GLN A 41 1.20 4.97 -15.80
CA GLN A 41 0.74 6.34 -15.59
C GLN A 41 1.78 7.17 -14.86
N PRO A 42 1.92 8.47 -15.20
CA PRO A 42 2.93 9.32 -14.57
C PRO A 42 2.67 9.56 -13.08
N TYR A 43 1.44 9.36 -12.63
CA TYR A 43 1.10 9.54 -11.22
C TYR A 43 1.25 8.25 -10.41
N CYS A 44 1.63 7.14 -11.01
CA CYS A 44 1.81 5.89 -10.30
C CYS A 44 3.20 5.82 -9.67
N ARG A 45 3.23 5.45 -8.39
CA ARG A 45 4.47 5.10 -7.71
C ARG A 45 4.23 3.81 -6.95
N ALA A 46 5.11 2.84 -7.15
CA ALA A 46 4.92 1.52 -6.57
C ALA A 46 6.26 0.93 -6.13
N TRP A 47 6.20 0.12 -5.11
CA TRP A 47 7.36 -0.59 -4.58
C TRP A 47 6.99 -2.00 -4.21
N CYS A 48 7.99 -2.87 -4.17
CA CYS A 48 7.82 -4.20 -3.62
C CYS A 48 8.93 -4.51 -2.63
N LEU A 49 8.66 -5.44 -1.73
CA LEU A 49 9.67 -6.08 -0.92
C LEU A 49 10.07 -7.38 -1.58
N VAL A 50 11.36 -7.60 -1.70
CA VAL A 50 11.93 -8.81 -2.28
C VAL A 50 12.67 -9.57 -1.19
N LYS A 51 12.36 -10.85 -1.05
CA LYS A 51 12.98 -11.76 -0.11
C LYS A 51 13.44 -12.98 -0.89
N GLU A 52 14.73 -13.29 -0.81
CA GLU A 52 15.30 -14.43 -1.55
C GLU A 52 14.96 -14.36 -3.05
N ARG A 53 15.10 -13.18 -3.62
CA ARG A 53 14.86 -12.91 -5.04
C ARG A 53 13.40 -13.03 -5.48
N GLN A 54 12.48 -13.15 -4.53
CA GLN A 54 11.06 -13.20 -4.85
C GLN A 54 10.32 -12.02 -4.25
N PRO A 55 9.45 -11.37 -5.02
CA PRO A 55 8.58 -10.36 -4.44
C PRO A 55 7.61 -11.01 -3.46
N VAL A 56 7.56 -10.47 -2.26
CA VAL A 56 6.68 -11.02 -1.21
C VAL A 56 5.61 -10.04 -0.76
N ALA A 57 5.72 -8.78 -1.16
CA ALA A 57 4.73 -7.76 -0.86
C ALA A 57 4.85 -6.62 -1.87
N ALA A 58 3.75 -5.92 -2.12
CA ALA A 58 3.74 -4.79 -3.05
C ALA A 58 2.81 -3.70 -2.54
N ILE A 59 3.17 -2.45 -2.81
CA ILE A 59 2.36 -1.29 -2.45
C ILE A 59 2.30 -0.33 -3.63
N TRP A 60 1.12 0.26 -3.84
CA TRP A 60 0.84 1.12 -4.98
C TRP A 60 0.24 2.43 -4.50
N TYR A 61 0.75 3.53 -5.02
CA TYR A 61 0.25 4.87 -4.72
C TYR A 61 -0.10 5.60 -6.00
N GLN A 62 -1.13 6.44 -5.90
CA GLN A 62 -1.40 7.47 -6.89
C GLN A 62 -0.96 8.80 -6.28
N CYS A 63 -0.02 9.47 -6.93
CA CYS A 63 0.53 10.72 -6.41
C CYS A 63 0.11 11.88 -7.31
N VAL A 64 -0.67 12.80 -6.73
CA VAL A 64 -1.14 13.97 -7.44
C VAL A 64 -0.90 15.17 -6.53
N ALA A 65 -0.23 16.18 -7.07
CA ALA A 65 0.16 17.36 -6.34
C ALA A 65 0.91 17.02 -5.06
N GLU A 66 1.21 17.06 -4.20
CA GLU A 66 1.99 16.67 -3.03
C GLU A 66 1.25 15.70 -2.11
N ARG A 67 0.30 14.95 -2.69
CA ARG A 67 -0.46 13.97 -1.91
C ARG A 67 -0.32 12.60 -2.54
N ALA A 68 -0.20 11.59 -1.69
CA ALA A 68 -0.15 10.19 -2.12
C ALA A 68 -1.39 9.46 -1.61
N GLU A 69 -2.10 8.81 -2.50
CA GLU A 69 -3.20 7.94 -2.13
C GLU A 69 -2.75 6.49 -2.31
N MET A 70 -2.81 5.72 -1.22
CA MET A 70 -2.49 4.30 -1.32
C MET A 70 -3.63 3.58 -2.00
N ILE A 71 -3.32 2.94 -3.13
CA ILE A 71 -4.31 2.24 -3.93
C ILE A 71 -4.42 0.79 -3.48
N ASP A 72 -3.28 0.17 -3.15
CA ASP A 72 -3.26 -1.24 -2.77
C ASP A 72 -2.01 -1.57 -1.97
N LEU A 73 -2.13 -2.48 -1.04
CA LEU A 73 -1.03 -3.03 -0.26
C LEU A 73 -1.32 -4.51 -0.07
N ARG A 74 -0.42 -5.35 -0.59
CA ARG A 74 -0.58 -6.81 -0.49
C ARG A 74 0.67 -7.49 -0.01
N VAL A 75 0.46 -8.54 0.76
CA VAL A 75 1.53 -9.44 1.20
C VAL A 75 1.17 -10.84 0.73
N LEU A 76 2.14 -11.54 0.15
CA LEU A 76 1.95 -12.92 -0.30
C LEU A 76 1.45 -13.77 0.88
N ALA A 77 0.44 -14.60 0.63
CA ALA A 77 -0.26 -15.33 1.70
C ALA A 77 0.71 -16.11 2.60
N SER A 78 1.71 -16.76 2.00
CA SER A 78 2.69 -17.54 2.74
C SER A 78 3.64 -16.69 3.59
N GLN A 79 3.65 -15.38 3.40
CA GLN A 79 4.56 -14.47 4.07
C GLN A 79 3.84 -13.51 5.04
N ARG A 80 2.58 -13.74 5.29
CA ARG A 80 1.81 -12.90 6.21
C ARG A 80 2.21 -13.13 7.66
N ARG A 81 1.82 -12.20 8.53
CA ARG A 81 2.10 -12.24 9.97
C ARG A 81 3.59 -12.12 10.32
N GLN A 82 4.38 -11.55 9.43
CA GLN A 82 5.81 -11.30 9.66
C GLN A 82 6.14 -9.82 9.71
N GLY A 83 5.12 -8.96 9.71
CA GLY A 83 5.32 -7.51 9.73
C GLY A 83 5.75 -6.92 8.41
N LEU A 84 5.61 -7.64 7.29
CA LEU A 84 6.07 -7.17 5.99
C LEU A 84 5.22 -6.01 5.46
N GLY A 85 3.91 -6.04 5.70
CA GLY A 85 3.03 -4.94 5.30
C GLY A 85 3.43 -3.64 5.99
N ARG A 86 3.70 -3.72 7.29
CA ARG A 86 4.15 -2.57 8.07
C ARG A 86 5.50 -2.06 7.56
N GLN A 87 6.44 -2.97 7.31
CA GLN A 87 7.77 -2.63 6.82
C GLN A 87 7.68 -1.94 5.45
N LEU A 88 6.88 -2.49 4.55
CA LEU A 88 6.73 -1.93 3.21
C LEU A 88 6.06 -0.57 3.24
N LEU A 89 5.01 -0.43 4.05
CA LEU A 89 4.31 0.84 4.18
C LEU A 89 5.26 1.93 4.69
N TRP A 90 5.99 1.64 5.77
CA TRP A 90 6.93 2.59 6.33
C TRP A 90 8.03 2.96 5.34
N ALA A 91 8.66 1.96 4.71
CA ALA A 91 9.75 2.19 3.78
C ALA A 91 9.29 2.97 2.55
N SER A 92 8.11 2.67 2.02
CA SER A 92 7.59 3.38 0.86
C SER A 92 7.20 4.82 1.19
N LEU A 93 6.65 5.07 2.37
CA LEU A 93 6.34 6.43 2.81
C LEU A 93 7.61 7.27 2.87
N THR A 94 8.71 6.70 3.34
CA THR A 94 9.99 7.38 3.36
C THR A 94 10.50 7.64 1.92
N ALA A 95 10.34 6.67 1.04
CA ALA A 95 10.80 6.76 -0.34
C ALA A 95 9.99 7.73 -1.20
N LEU A 96 8.75 8.04 -0.82
CA LEU A 96 7.91 8.97 -1.57
C LEU A 96 8.51 10.37 -1.67
N GLY A 97 9.26 10.81 -0.69
CA GLY A 97 9.95 12.09 -0.77
C GLY A 97 9.01 13.28 -0.60
N ASN A 98 8.87 14.08 -1.65
CA ASN A 98 8.13 15.34 -1.57
C ASN A 98 6.62 15.19 -1.57
N VAL A 99 6.10 14.51 -0.57
CA VAL A 99 4.66 14.31 -0.39
C VAL A 99 4.28 14.84 0.99
N ASP A 100 3.26 15.67 1.06
CA ASP A 100 2.84 16.28 2.32
C ASP A 100 1.90 15.40 3.12
N ALA A 101 1.15 14.54 2.46
CA ALA A 101 0.19 13.67 3.12
C ALA A 101 0.00 12.39 2.34
N ALA A 102 -0.24 11.31 3.07
CA ALA A 102 -0.64 10.03 2.51
C ALA A 102 -2.04 9.70 2.99
N GLN A 103 -2.86 9.16 2.11
CA GLN A 103 -4.26 8.86 2.40
C GLN A 103 -4.60 7.46 1.91
N LEU A 104 -5.51 6.80 2.59
CA LEU A 104 -5.99 5.49 2.19
C LEU A 104 -7.45 5.30 2.59
N GLU A 105 -8.09 4.31 1.98
CA GLU A 105 -9.42 3.87 2.37
C GLU A 105 -9.32 2.42 2.81
N VAL A 106 -10.03 2.08 3.87
CA VAL A 106 -10.04 0.73 4.41
C VAL A 106 -11.45 0.36 4.83
N ARG A 107 -11.81 -0.92 4.67
CA ARG A 107 -13.12 -1.41 5.13
C ARG A 107 -13.25 -1.18 6.63
N SER A 108 -14.43 -0.73 7.05
CA SER A 108 -14.68 -0.50 8.47
C SER A 108 -14.49 -1.77 9.32
N SER A 109 -14.76 -2.93 8.74
CA SER A 109 -14.61 -4.22 9.42
C SER A 109 -13.16 -4.71 9.50
N ASN A 110 -12.24 -4.12 8.73
CA ASN A 110 -10.85 -4.57 8.71
C ASN A 110 -10.08 -3.99 9.89
N VAL A 111 -10.34 -4.53 11.08
CA VAL A 111 -9.77 -4.04 12.33
C VAL A 111 -8.24 -4.15 12.33
N ALA A 112 -7.71 -5.24 11.78
CA ALA A 112 -6.26 -5.45 11.75
C ALA A 112 -5.55 -4.39 10.90
N ALA A 113 -6.08 -4.08 9.71
CA ALA A 113 -5.51 -3.05 8.86
C ALA A 113 -5.63 -1.67 9.50
N ARG A 114 -6.79 -1.36 10.08
CA ARG A 114 -6.99 -0.08 10.76
C ARG A 114 -6.00 0.11 11.91
N ALA A 115 -5.74 -0.95 12.66
CA ALA A 115 -4.77 -0.92 13.75
C ALA A 115 -3.35 -0.73 13.22
N LEU A 116 -3.01 -1.40 12.12
CA LEU A 116 -1.71 -1.23 11.48
C LEU A 116 -1.49 0.22 11.07
N TYR A 117 -2.44 0.80 10.35
CA TYR A 117 -2.31 2.18 9.88
C TYR A 117 -2.27 3.16 11.05
N GLY A 118 -3.11 2.97 12.05
CA GLY A 118 -3.09 3.80 13.24
C GLY A 118 -1.75 3.76 13.97
N SER A 119 -1.12 2.58 14.02
CA SER A 119 0.17 2.43 14.68
C SER A 119 1.29 3.17 13.96
N LEU A 120 1.10 3.49 12.68
CA LEU A 120 2.06 4.26 11.90
C LEU A 120 1.75 5.76 11.86
N GLY A 121 0.71 6.19 12.55
CA GLY A 121 0.38 7.60 12.65
C GLY A 121 -0.80 8.05 11.80
N PHE A 122 -1.41 7.16 11.04
CA PHE A 122 -2.63 7.51 10.30
C PHE A 122 -3.78 7.74 11.27
N SER A 123 -4.57 8.75 11.02
CA SER A 123 -5.79 9.02 11.79
C SER A 123 -7.01 8.95 10.89
N GLU A 124 -8.15 8.60 11.46
CA GLU A 124 -9.39 8.57 10.71
C GLU A 124 -9.84 10.00 10.41
N THR A 125 -10.06 10.31 9.15
CA THR A 125 -10.40 11.66 8.71
C THR A 125 -11.75 11.73 8.01
N GLY A 126 -12.40 10.60 7.78
CA GLY A 126 -13.70 10.59 7.15
C GLY A 126 -14.19 9.18 6.92
N SER A 127 -15.35 9.07 6.28
CA SER A 127 -15.92 7.79 5.90
C SER A 127 -16.78 7.95 4.67
N ARG A 128 -16.93 6.86 3.91
CA ARG A 128 -17.87 6.77 2.79
C ARG A 128 -18.88 5.70 3.16
N PRO A 129 -20.14 6.07 3.42
CA PRO A 129 -21.15 5.09 3.81
C PRO A 129 -21.41 4.09 2.70
N LYS A 130 -21.56 2.81 3.08
CA LYS A 130 -21.99 1.75 2.17
C LYS A 130 -21.15 1.65 0.90
N TYR A 131 -19.84 1.79 1.06
CA TYR A 131 -18.92 1.84 -0.08
C TYR A 131 -18.53 0.45 -0.58
N TYR A 132 -18.20 -0.47 0.32
CA TYR A 132 -17.75 -1.81 -0.06
C TYR A 132 -18.89 -2.82 0.00
N ALA A 133 -18.96 -3.69 -1.01
CA ALA A 133 -19.93 -4.78 -1.02
C ALA A 133 -19.54 -5.86 -0.01
N THR A 134 -20.55 -6.41 0.67
CA THR A 134 -20.38 -7.53 1.59
C THR A 134 -21.43 -8.59 1.27
N PRO A 135 -21.29 -9.82 1.77
CA PRO A 135 -22.31 -10.85 1.55
C PRO A 135 -23.71 -10.45 2.01
N ASP A 136 -23.80 -9.64 3.07
CA ASP A 136 -25.07 -9.25 3.65
C ASP A 136 -25.51 -7.84 3.28
N GLY A 137 -24.81 -7.18 2.38
CA GLY A 137 -25.13 -5.81 2.01
C GLY A 137 -23.89 -5.00 1.66
N ARG A 138 -23.69 -3.90 2.37
CA ARG A 138 -22.55 -3.03 2.12
C ARG A 138 -22.01 -2.49 3.45
N GLU A 139 -20.72 -2.20 3.48
CA GLU A 139 -20.10 -1.59 4.65
C GLU A 139 -19.38 -0.30 4.28
N ASP A 140 -19.12 0.52 5.27
CA ASP A 140 -18.47 1.80 5.09
C ASP A 140 -16.99 1.64 4.76
N ALA A 141 -16.45 2.60 4.03
CA ALA A 141 -15.01 2.81 3.91
C ALA A 141 -14.59 3.84 4.95
N ILE A 142 -13.50 3.57 5.65
CA ILE A 142 -12.91 4.54 6.56
C ILE A 142 -11.74 5.19 5.84
N LEU A 143 -11.73 6.52 5.84
CA LEU A 143 -10.64 7.31 5.26
C LEU A 143 -9.62 7.59 6.36
N MET A 144 -8.36 7.30 6.07
CA MET A 144 -7.29 7.55 7.02
C MET A 144 -6.20 8.38 6.35
N THR A 145 -5.63 9.32 7.08
CA THR A 145 -4.63 10.25 6.57
C THR A 145 -3.45 10.34 7.52
N LEU A 146 -2.26 10.34 6.92
CA LEU A 146 -1.02 10.63 7.62
C LEU A 146 -0.43 11.92 7.07
N VAL A 147 -0.19 12.88 7.93
CA VAL A 147 0.50 14.12 7.55
C VAL A 147 2.00 13.85 7.64
N LEU A 148 2.70 14.14 6.55
CA LEU A 148 4.13 13.92 6.45
C LEU A 148 4.83 15.26 6.54
N ASN A 149 5.66 15.43 7.56
CA ASN A 149 6.38 16.68 7.76
C ASN A 149 7.75 16.56 7.14
N HIS A 150 7.92 17.16 5.97
CA HIS A 150 9.21 17.11 5.30
C HIS A 150 9.97 18.38 5.60
N GLY A 151 10.90 18.30 6.45
CA GLY A 151 11.89 19.34 6.62
C GLY A 151 11.42 20.66 6.97
N ASP A 152 10.36 20.69 7.51
CA ASP A 152 9.90 21.88 7.90
C ASP A 152 10.61 22.41 8.98
N SER A 153 11.27 21.80 9.39
CA SER A 153 11.94 22.23 10.34
C SER A 153 12.56 23.39 10.18
N VAL A 154 12.57 23.86 9.64
CA VAL A 154 13.12 24.77 9.54
C VAL A 154 13.07 25.70 10.07
N THR A 155 13.05 26.03 10.34
CA THR A 155 13.04 26.91 10.82
C THR A 155 13.83 27.53 11.07
#